data_1d52b981e14fdb9972336d5afa2c92be
#
_entry.id   1d52b981e14fdb9972336d5afa2c92be
#
_cell.length_a   1.000
_cell.length_b   1.000
_cell.length_c   1.000
_cell.angle_alpha   90.00
_cell.angle_beta   90.00
_cell.angle_gamma   90.00
#
_symmetry.space_group_name_H-M   'P 1'
#
loop_
_entity.id
_entity.type
_entity.pdbx_description
1 polymer ?
#
loop_
_entity_poly.entity_id
_entity_poly.type
_entity_poly.pdbx_seq_one_letter_code
_entity_poly.pdbx_strand_id
1 'polypeptide(L)'
;MADETAPSSKTVLGRSPIFTPEVINDIHMKAELGRYRMRGFSMFKPIPHWDQLMFMPGTLTRFVIEGYREKCLTKTVLGARFAKKPIELDIPVYITGMSFGALSLEAKMALAKGASMAGTATCSGEGGMIPPERDHSTKWYYQCIQSRYGFNPHHLMLADACEFFIGQGAKVGLGGHLMGQKVTEQVAEMRSLPAGIDQRSPARHPDWLGPDDLSLKIQEIREATDYQIPIQLK
;
A
#
# COMPACT_ATOMS: atom_id res chain seq x y z
N MET A 1 -4.61 14.09 -36.77
CA MET A 1 -4.38 15.55 -36.67
C MET A 1 -3.63 15.74 -35.36
N ALA A 2 -2.35 16.04 -35.43
CA ALA A 2 -1.51 16.32 -34.24
C ALA A 2 -1.91 17.70 -33.72
N ASP A 3 -2.06 17.80 -32.42
CA ASP A 3 -2.36 19.03 -31.70
C ASP A 3 -1.15 19.99 -31.78
N GLU A 4 -1.25 21.00 -32.64
CA GLU A 4 -0.19 22.01 -32.88
C GLU A 4 -0.15 23.11 -31.79
N THR A 5 -0.77 22.94 -30.63
CA THR A 5 -0.85 23.99 -29.60
C THR A 5 0.11 23.83 -28.44
N ALA A 6 1.07 22.92 -28.51
CA ALA A 6 2.14 22.88 -27.52
C ALA A 6 3.16 24.00 -27.81
N PRO A 7 3.35 24.98 -26.93
CA PRO A 7 4.37 26.01 -27.14
C PRO A 7 5.73 25.35 -27.27
N SER A 8 6.44 25.64 -28.38
CA SER A 8 7.78 25.13 -28.58
C SER A 8 8.66 25.62 -27.45
N SER A 9 9.09 24.72 -26.56
CA SER A 9 9.97 25.01 -25.45
C SER A 9 11.41 25.29 -25.94
N LYS A 10 11.60 26.37 -26.69
CA LYS A 10 12.94 26.96 -26.81
C LYS A 10 13.21 27.68 -25.48
N THR A 11 13.61 26.93 -24.49
CA THR A 11 14.10 27.49 -23.23
C THR A 11 15.41 28.23 -23.51
N VAL A 12 15.34 29.52 -23.44
CA VAL A 12 16.50 30.44 -23.51
C VAL A 12 17.39 30.30 -22.25
N LEU A 13 16.90 29.74 -21.22
CA LEU A 13 17.53 29.54 -19.92
C LEU A 13 17.85 28.08 -19.75
N GLY A 14 19.06 27.65 -19.78
CA GLY A 14 19.60 26.30 -19.66
C GLY A 14 18.74 25.25 -18.93
N ARG A 15 19.13 24.00 -18.96
CA ARG A 15 18.40 22.92 -18.29
C ARG A 15 18.61 22.97 -16.78
N SER A 16 17.53 23.08 -16.01
CA SER A 16 17.58 22.93 -14.56
C SER A 16 17.27 21.47 -14.17
N PRO A 17 18.06 20.84 -13.32
CA PRO A 17 17.74 19.51 -12.80
C PRO A 17 16.57 19.53 -11.79
N ILE A 18 16.20 20.71 -11.30
CA ILE A 18 15.12 20.89 -10.31
C ILE A 18 13.84 21.36 -11.00
N PHE A 19 13.96 22.38 -11.85
CA PHE A 19 12.82 22.94 -12.58
C PHE A 19 12.70 22.25 -13.94
N THR A 20 12.25 21.00 -13.92
CA THR A 20 11.95 20.25 -15.14
C THR A 20 10.71 20.84 -15.83
N PRO A 21 10.51 20.56 -17.13
CA PRO A 21 9.27 20.99 -17.83
C PRO A 21 7.99 20.61 -17.11
N GLU A 22 7.96 19.43 -16.48
CA GLU A 22 6.81 18.95 -15.71
C GLU A 22 6.57 19.77 -14.45
N VAL A 23 7.64 20.13 -13.75
CA VAL A 23 7.57 20.99 -12.54
C VAL A 23 7.10 22.38 -12.92
N ILE A 24 7.64 22.96 -14.00
CA ILE A 24 7.23 24.27 -14.49
C ILE A 24 5.76 24.25 -14.89
N ASN A 25 5.33 23.26 -15.64
CA ASN A 25 3.92 23.11 -16.04
C ASN A 25 3.00 22.97 -14.80
N ASP A 26 3.40 22.21 -13.79
CA ASP A 26 2.64 22.07 -12.55
C ASP A 26 2.51 23.40 -11.80
N ILE A 27 3.57 24.21 -11.77
CA ILE A 27 3.55 25.57 -11.18
C ILE A 27 2.58 26.47 -11.95
N HIS A 28 2.65 26.49 -13.29
CA HIS A 28 1.76 27.30 -14.11
C HIS A 28 0.29 26.89 -13.92
N MET A 29 0.00 25.60 -13.94
CA MET A 29 -1.34 25.08 -13.73
C MET A 29 -1.90 25.45 -12.35
N LYS A 30 -1.08 25.43 -11.30
CA LYS A 30 -1.49 25.86 -9.95
C LYS A 30 -1.75 27.36 -9.91
N ALA A 31 -0.93 28.16 -10.59
CA ALA A 31 -1.10 29.60 -10.69
C ALA A 31 -2.40 29.97 -11.41
N GLU A 32 -2.71 29.30 -12.51
CA GLU A 32 -3.95 29.50 -13.28
C GLU A 32 -5.19 29.09 -12.50
N LEU A 33 -5.16 27.94 -11.84
CA LEU A 33 -6.31 27.40 -11.12
C LEU A 33 -6.55 28.05 -9.76
N GLY A 34 -5.57 28.75 -9.21
CA GLY A 34 -5.60 29.28 -7.83
C GLY A 34 -5.75 28.22 -6.74
N ARG A 35 -5.47 26.94 -7.07
CA ARG A 35 -5.61 25.80 -6.17
C ARG A 35 -4.70 24.67 -6.57
N TYR A 36 -4.44 23.75 -5.62
CA TYR A 36 -3.74 22.50 -5.91
C TYR A 36 -4.58 21.58 -6.78
N ARG A 37 -3.92 20.95 -7.74
CA ARG A 37 -4.53 19.83 -8.48
C ARG A 37 -4.56 18.61 -7.58
N MET A 38 -5.72 17.98 -7.44
CA MET A 38 -5.85 16.72 -6.74
C MET A 38 -5.46 15.57 -7.68
N ARG A 39 -4.27 15.05 -7.49
CA ARG A 39 -3.76 13.87 -8.19
C ARG A 39 -2.78 13.13 -7.30
N GLY A 40 -2.50 11.88 -7.62
CA GLY A 40 -1.35 11.19 -7.03
C GLY A 40 -0.05 11.92 -7.40
N PHE A 41 0.86 12.05 -6.44
CA PHE A 41 2.17 12.64 -6.67
C PHE A 41 3.16 11.52 -6.97
N SER A 42 3.74 11.53 -8.16
CA SER A 42 4.93 10.75 -8.45
C SER A 42 6.17 11.60 -8.20
N MET A 43 7.31 10.96 -8.00
CA MET A 43 8.56 11.68 -7.95
C MET A 43 8.93 12.18 -9.35
N PHE A 44 9.26 13.47 -9.45
CA PHE A 44 9.79 14.06 -10.67
C PHE A 44 11.31 13.90 -10.82
N LYS A 45 11.98 13.40 -9.79
CA LYS A 45 13.41 13.10 -9.82
C LYS A 45 13.64 11.64 -10.19
N PRO A 46 14.73 11.32 -10.90
CA PRO A 46 15.15 9.94 -11.03
C PRO A 46 15.32 9.31 -9.65
N ILE A 47 14.68 8.16 -9.44
CA ILE A 47 14.84 7.36 -8.23
C ILE A 47 15.84 6.25 -8.48
N PRO A 48 16.54 5.74 -7.46
CA PRO A 48 17.39 4.57 -7.60
C PRO A 48 16.58 3.40 -8.20
N HIS A 49 17.17 2.74 -9.20
CA HIS A 49 16.59 1.59 -9.88
C HIS A 49 17.33 0.32 -9.46
N TRP A 50 16.69 -0.84 -9.60
CA TRP A 50 17.29 -2.12 -9.27
C TRP A 50 18.62 -2.37 -10.01
N ASP A 51 18.74 -1.90 -11.24
CA ASP A 51 19.99 -2.00 -12.04
C ASP A 51 21.16 -1.20 -11.47
N GLN A 52 20.88 -0.28 -10.55
CA GLN A 52 21.90 0.51 -9.84
C GLN A 52 22.35 -0.13 -8.53
N LEU A 53 21.76 -1.27 -8.15
CA LEU A 53 22.13 -2.03 -6.96
C LEU A 53 23.07 -3.17 -7.33
N MET A 54 24.11 -3.34 -6.54
CA MET A 54 25.06 -4.43 -6.68
C MET A 54 25.20 -5.17 -5.34
N PHE A 55 25.09 -6.48 -5.38
CA PHE A 55 25.44 -7.31 -4.24
C PHE A 55 26.96 -7.40 -4.12
N MET A 56 27.51 -7.03 -2.97
CA MET A 56 28.93 -7.22 -2.69
C MET A 56 29.18 -8.69 -2.35
N PRO A 57 29.96 -9.41 -3.15
CA PRO A 57 30.24 -10.82 -2.88
C PRO A 57 31.11 -10.99 -1.65
N GLY A 58 30.81 -12.00 -0.85
CA GLY A 58 31.60 -12.38 0.33
C GLY A 58 32.55 -13.56 0.10
N THR A 59 33.04 -13.75 -1.10
CA THR A 59 33.74 -14.96 -1.58
C THR A 59 34.94 -15.38 -0.72
N LEU A 60 35.69 -14.44 -0.18
CA LEU A 60 36.83 -14.74 0.70
C LEU A 60 36.50 -14.74 2.19
N THR A 61 35.30 -14.26 2.57
CA THR A 61 34.91 -14.10 3.98
C THR A 61 33.74 -14.99 4.39
N ARG A 62 33.07 -15.63 3.45
CA ARG A 62 31.91 -16.49 3.67
C ARG A 62 32.02 -17.76 2.84
N PHE A 63 31.43 -18.83 3.37
CA PHE A 63 31.25 -20.07 2.61
C PHE A 63 30.28 -19.81 1.44
N VAL A 64 30.67 -20.19 0.25
CA VAL A 64 29.88 -19.97 -0.97
C VAL A 64 28.84 -21.08 -1.11
N ILE A 65 27.57 -20.70 -1.27
CA ILE A 65 26.47 -21.63 -1.52
C ILE A 65 26.40 -21.94 -3.02
N GLU A 66 26.37 -23.22 -3.34
CA GLU A 66 26.14 -23.72 -4.70
C GLU A 66 24.64 -23.70 -5.02
N GLY A 67 24.11 -22.55 -5.48
CA GLY A 67 22.69 -22.27 -5.62
C GLY A 67 21.87 -23.26 -6.46
N TYR A 68 22.52 -24.06 -7.32
CA TYR A 68 21.86 -25.12 -8.07
C TYR A 68 21.79 -26.46 -7.32
N ARG A 69 22.53 -26.64 -6.24
CA ARG A 69 22.56 -27.84 -5.41
C ARG A 69 22.00 -27.63 -4.01
N GLU A 70 22.16 -26.44 -3.49
CA GLU A 70 21.83 -26.10 -2.12
C GLU A 70 20.63 -25.13 -2.08
N LYS A 71 19.66 -25.39 -1.20
CA LYS A 71 18.51 -24.52 -1.04
C LYS A 71 18.85 -23.34 -0.13
N CYS A 72 18.60 -22.13 -0.61
CA CYS A 72 18.60 -20.93 0.23
C CYS A 72 17.39 -20.93 1.15
N LEU A 73 17.61 -20.58 2.41
CA LEU A 73 16.53 -20.36 3.36
C LEU A 73 15.90 -19.00 3.09
N THR A 74 14.69 -18.99 2.54
CA THR A 74 13.92 -17.78 2.22
C THR A 74 12.77 -17.55 3.20
N LYS A 75 12.46 -18.54 4.04
CA LYS A 75 11.36 -18.49 5.00
C LYS A 75 11.54 -17.34 5.98
N THR A 76 10.50 -16.55 6.15
CA THR A 76 10.48 -15.39 7.05
C THR A 76 9.30 -15.49 8.00
N VAL A 77 9.56 -15.27 9.30
CA VAL A 77 8.53 -15.28 10.34
C VAL A 77 8.31 -13.86 10.84
N LEU A 78 7.10 -13.36 10.74
CA LEU A 78 6.70 -12.03 11.19
C LEU A 78 5.83 -12.13 12.44
N GLY A 79 6.10 -11.25 13.42
CA GLY A 79 5.30 -11.17 14.65
C GLY A 79 5.66 -12.19 15.75
N ALA A 80 6.74 -12.95 15.60
CA ALA A 80 7.15 -14.01 16.55
C ALA A 80 7.32 -13.54 17.99
N ARG A 81 7.55 -12.23 18.23
CA ARG A 81 7.79 -11.71 19.59
C ARG A 81 6.49 -11.51 20.39
N PHE A 82 5.39 -11.15 19.74
CA PHE A 82 4.18 -10.68 20.41
C PHE A 82 2.89 -11.38 20.01
N ALA A 83 2.86 -12.03 18.86
CA ALA A 83 1.67 -12.74 18.39
C ALA A 83 1.71 -14.21 18.82
N LYS A 84 0.58 -14.73 19.27
CA LYS A 84 0.43 -16.16 19.56
C LYS A 84 0.50 -17.01 18.29
N LYS A 85 0.09 -16.42 17.13
CA LYS A 85 0.14 -17.04 15.80
C LYS A 85 0.92 -16.12 14.86
N PRO A 86 2.25 -16.17 14.85
CA PRO A 86 3.04 -15.40 13.88
C PRO A 86 2.75 -15.85 12.45
N ILE A 87 2.92 -14.93 11.50
CA ILE A 87 2.83 -15.27 10.08
C ILE A 87 4.16 -15.79 9.58
N GLU A 88 4.14 -16.95 8.95
CA GLU A 88 5.28 -17.52 8.24
C GLU A 88 5.11 -17.32 6.74
N LEU A 89 6.07 -16.67 6.09
CA LEU A 89 6.14 -16.49 4.64
C LEU A 89 7.23 -17.40 4.08
N ASP A 90 6.95 -18.11 2.98
CA ASP A 90 7.94 -18.97 2.33
C ASP A 90 8.99 -18.14 1.56
N ILE A 91 8.63 -16.92 1.18
CA ILE A 91 9.50 -15.91 0.57
C ILE A 91 9.35 -14.56 1.30
N PRO A 92 10.43 -13.75 1.41
CA PRO A 92 10.41 -12.49 2.16
C PRO A 92 9.76 -11.34 1.39
N VAL A 93 8.69 -11.62 0.65
CA VAL A 93 7.93 -10.68 -0.17
C VAL A 93 6.45 -10.99 -0.01
N TYR A 94 5.61 -9.99 0.15
CA TYR A 94 4.15 -10.15 0.09
C TYR A 94 3.50 -9.07 -0.77
N ILE A 95 2.27 -9.30 -1.20
CA ILE A 95 1.51 -8.34 -2.02
C ILE A 95 0.90 -7.28 -1.13
N THR A 96 1.35 -6.03 -1.34
CA THR A 96 0.88 -4.87 -0.57
C THR A 96 -0.61 -4.59 -0.75
N GLY A 97 -1.20 -3.85 0.18
CA GLY A 97 -2.60 -3.45 0.13
C GLY A 97 -2.93 -2.60 -1.11
N MET A 98 -3.88 -3.10 -1.87
CA MET A 98 -4.48 -2.42 -3.02
C MET A 98 -5.99 -2.53 -2.90
N SER A 99 -6.68 -1.39 -2.79
CA SER A 99 -8.11 -1.35 -2.47
C SER A 99 -8.99 -1.94 -3.57
N PHE A 100 -10.09 -2.55 -3.17
CA PHE A 100 -11.20 -2.83 -4.07
C PHE A 100 -11.87 -1.51 -4.49
N GLY A 101 -12.06 -1.34 -5.78
CA GLY A 101 -12.43 -0.07 -6.41
C GLY A 101 -11.26 0.60 -7.13
N ALA A 102 -10.02 0.44 -6.64
CA ALA A 102 -8.81 0.67 -7.44
C ALA A 102 -8.52 -0.54 -8.33
N LEU A 103 -8.64 -1.75 -7.77
CA LEU A 103 -8.61 -3.03 -8.50
C LEU A 103 -10.01 -3.60 -8.63
N SER A 104 -10.24 -4.41 -9.67
CA SER A 104 -11.47 -5.21 -9.82
C SER A 104 -11.48 -6.39 -8.85
N LEU A 105 -12.65 -7.01 -8.69
CA LEU A 105 -12.80 -8.21 -7.87
C LEU A 105 -11.92 -9.36 -8.39
N GLU A 106 -11.91 -9.58 -9.71
CA GLU A 106 -11.11 -10.63 -10.34
C GLU A 106 -9.61 -10.43 -10.12
N ALA A 107 -9.13 -9.18 -10.21
CA ALA A 107 -7.74 -8.85 -9.94
C ALA A 107 -7.38 -9.13 -8.48
N LYS A 108 -8.23 -8.76 -7.53
CA LYS A 108 -8.04 -9.04 -6.10
C LYS A 108 -7.99 -10.55 -5.83
N MET A 109 -8.93 -11.32 -6.38
CA MET A 109 -8.95 -12.79 -6.27
C MET A 109 -7.72 -13.44 -6.90
N ALA A 110 -7.30 -12.97 -8.07
CA ALA A 110 -6.11 -13.51 -8.75
C ALA A 110 -4.84 -13.28 -7.93
N LEU A 111 -4.67 -12.09 -7.35
CA LEU A 111 -3.55 -11.77 -6.47
C LEU A 111 -3.55 -12.61 -5.20
N ALA A 112 -4.73 -12.79 -4.57
CA ALA A 112 -4.88 -13.64 -3.38
C ALA A 112 -4.49 -15.09 -3.66
N LYS A 113 -4.96 -15.63 -4.79
CA LYS A 113 -4.65 -16.98 -5.24
C LYS A 113 -3.17 -17.15 -5.58
N GLY A 114 -2.60 -16.20 -6.31
CA GLY A 114 -1.18 -16.21 -6.66
C GLY A 114 -0.27 -16.12 -5.43
N ALA A 115 -0.59 -15.26 -4.47
CA ALA A 115 0.15 -15.17 -3.21
C ALA A 115 0.07 -16.48 -2.40
N SER A 116 -1.11 -17.07 -2.32
CA SER A 116 -1.32 -18.35 -1.64
C SER A 116 -0.51 -19.48 -2.28
N MET A 117 -0.46 -19.55 -3.62
CA MET A 117 0.35 -20.51 -4.36
C MET A 117 1.86 -20.30 -4.13
N ALA A 118 2.29 -19.07 -3.94
CA ALA A 118 3.68 -18.73 -3.64
C ALA A 118 4.05 -18.83 -2.15
N GLY A 119 3.11 -19.26 -1.28
CA GLY A 119 3.33 -19.35 0.15
C GLY A 119 3.53 -18.02 0.86
N THR A 120 3.03 -16.93 0.27
CA THR A 120 3.11 -15.57 0.81
C THR A 120 1.73 -14.98 1.09
N ALA A 121 1.69 -13.71 1.44
CA ALA A 121 0.48 -13.02 1.88
C ALA A 121 -0.01 -11.95 0.92
N THR A 122 -1.29 -11.59 1.05
CA THR A 122 -1.90 -10.38 0.49
C THR A 122 -2.42 -9.48 1.59
N CYS A 123 -2.76 -8.25 1.22
CA CYS A 123 -3.34 -7.26 2.12
C CYS A 123 -4.64 -6.69 1.51
N SER A 124 -5.63 -6.46 2.35
CA SER A 124 -6.94 -5.94 1.93
C SER A 124 -6.84 -4.62 1.17
N GLY A 125 -5.89 -3.77 1.55
CA GLY A 125 -5.89 -2.37 1.13
C GLY A 125 -7.00 -1.58 1.81
N GLU A 126 -7.21 -0.35 1.34
CA GLU A 126 -8.21 0.54 1.88
C GLU A 126 -9.63 0.06 1.62
N GLY A 127 -10.47 0.05 2.65
CA GLY A 127 -11.92 -0.10 2.49
C GLY A 127 -12.54 -1.36 3.05
N GLY A 128 -11.77 -2.24 3.66
CA GLY A 128 -12.31 -3.41 4.33
C GLY A 128 -12.06 -4.73 3.60
N MET A 129 -12.70 -5.76 4.05
CA MET A 129 -12.61 -7.11 3.53
C MET A 129 -13.63 -7.36 2.42
N ILE A 130 -13.22 -8.01 1.36
CA ILE A 130 -14.12 -8.67 0.42
C ILE A 130 -14.00 -10.18 0.59
N PRO A 131 -15.11 -10.89 0.85
CA PRO A 131 -15.08 -12.32 1.12
C PRO A 131 -14.35 -13.15 0.05
N PRO A 132 -14.56 -12.94 -1.26
CA PRO A 132 -13.86 -13.71 -2.29
C PRO A 132 -12.33 -13.57 -2.25
N GLU A 133 -11.79 -12.40 -1.91
CA GLU A 133 -10.34 -12.24 -1.71
C GLU A 133 -9.86 -13.03 -0.49
N ARG A 134 -10.60 -12.90 0.63
CA ARG A 134 -10.25 -13.61 1.87
C ARG A 134 -10.30 -15.13 1.69
N ASP A 135 -11.29 -15.65 1.00
CA ASP A 135 -11.47 -17.08 0.75
C ASP A 135 -10.31 -17.70 -0.04
N HIS A 136 -9.70 -16.92 -0.92
CA HIS A 136 -8.53 -17.33 -1.71
C HIS A 136 -7.19 -17.05 -1.05
N SER A 137 -7.16 -16.32 0.08
CA SER A 137 -5.93 -15.95 0.79
C SER A 137 -5.64 -16.91 1.92
N THR A 138 -4.52 -17.65 1.84
CA THR A 138 -4.04 -18.48 2.95
C THR A 138 -3.41 -17.65 4.07
N LYS A 139 -2.90 -16.46 3.72
CA LYS A 139 -2.31 -15.49 4.64
C LYS A 139 -2.77 -14.10 4.22
N TRP A 140 -3.54 -13.43 5.07
CA TRP A 140 -4.22 -12.19 4.71
C TRP A 140 -4.06 -11.12 5.78
N TYR A 141 -3.57 -9.94 5.36
CA TYR A 141 -3.47 -8.75 6.18
C TYR A 141 -4.72 -7.89 6.07
N TYR A 142 -5.28 -7.54 7.22
CA TYR A 142 -6.36 -6.56 7.28
C TYR A 142 -5.79 -5.17 7.51
N GLN A 143 -6.01 -4.25 6.58
CA GLN A 143 -5.42 -2.92 6.66
C GLN A 143 -6.32 -1.96 7.44
N CYS A 144 -5.75 -1.38 8.50
CA CYS A 144 -6.36 -0.31 9.30
C CYS A 144 -5.89 1.03 8.75
N ILE A 145 -6.78 1.75 8.10
CA ILE A 145 -6.51 3.03 7.42
C ILE A 145 -7.13 4.22 8.15
N GLN A 146 -6.78 5.41 7.73
CA GLN A 146 -7.26 6.66 8.35
C GLN A 146 -8.77 6.82 8.31
N SER A 147 -9.43 6.41 7.23
CA SER A 147 -10.89 6.54 7.07
C SER A 147 -11.70 5.55 7.90
N ARG A 148 -11.11 4.43 8.29
CA ARG A 148 -11.83 3.30 8.92
C ARG A 148 -12.94 2.70 8.06
N TYR A 149 -13.00 2.97 6.76
CA TYR A 149 -13.99 2.39 5.86
C TYR A 149 -14.00 0.86 5.96
N GLY A 150 -15.17 0.30 6.25
CA GLY A 150 -15.38 -1.13 6.39
C GLY A 150 -14.58 -1.82 7.50
N PHE A 151 -13.79 -1.08 8.29
CA PHE A 151 -13.00 -1.67 9.37
C PHE A 151 -13.91 -2.04 10.54
N ASN A 152 -13.95 -3.32 10.86
CA ASN A 152 -14.77 -3.84 11.93
C ASN A 152 -14.14 -5.04 12.65
N PRO A 153 -14.54 -5.32 13.90
CA PRO A 153 -13.97 -6.41 14.70
C PRO A 153 -14.15 -7.80 14.11
N HIS A 154 -15.28 -8.05 13.43
CA HIS A 154 -15.55 -9.39 12.84
C HIS A 154 -14.54 -9.72 11.74
N HIS A 155 -14.25 -8.77 10.86
CA HIS A 155 -13.24 -8.94 9.82
C HIS A 155 -11.82 -9.01 10.40
N LEU A 156 -11.56 -8.25 11.47
CA LEU A 156 -10.28 -8.30 12.17
C LEU A 156 -10.00 -9.69 12.75
N MET A 157 -11.01 -10.35 13.29
CA MET A 157 -10.90 -11.72 13.82
C MET A 157 -10.67 -12.78 12.74
N LEU A 158 -10.98 -12.47 11.48
CA LEU A 158 -10.71 -13.34 10.33
C LEU A 158 -9.34 -13.11 9.71
N ALA A 159 -8.62 -12.06 10.13
CA ALA A 159 -7.32 -11.72 9.59
C ALA A 159 -6.21 -12.58 10.17
N ASP A 160 -5.16 -12.80 9.38
CA ASP A 160 -3.93 -13.44 9.84
C ASP A 160 -2.91 -12.42 10.36
N ALA A 161 -3.07 -11.14 10.00
CA ALA A 161 -2.33 -10.00 10.54
C ALA A 161 -3.11 -8.70 10.38
N CYS A 162 -2.75 -7.67 11.15
CA CYS A 162 -3.25 -6.31 10.99
C CYS A 162 -2.12 -5.38 10.54
N GLU A 163 -2.39 -4.55 9.53
CA GLU A 163 -1.45 -3.54 9.04
C GLU A 163 -2.01 -2.14 9.30
N PHE A 164 -1.33 -1.33 10.13
CA PHE A 164 -1.61 0.10 10.23
C PHE A 164 -0.96 0.85 9.09
N PHE A 165 -1.77 1.52 8.29
CA PHE A 165 -1.32 2.32 7.18
C PHE A 165 -1.18 3.78 7.59
N ILE A 166 0.06 4.27 7.67
CA ILE A 166 0.33 5.67 8.05
C ILE A 166 0.31 6.58 6.82
N GLY A 167 0.83 6.09 5.71
CA GLY A 167 0.88 6.82 4.46
C GLY A 167 1.64 6.07 3.37
N GLN A 168 1.80 6.71 2.23
CA GLN A 168 2.57 6.15 1.11
C GLN A 168 3.31 7.25 0.34
N GLY A 169 4.47 6.92 -0.21
CA GLY A 169 5.34 7.89 -0.89
C GLY A 169 4.72 8.54 -2.13
N ALA A 170 3.85 7.83 -2.84
CA ALA A 170 3.23 8.34 -4.06
C ALA A 170 2.20 9.47 -3.82
N LYS A 171 1.70 9.64 -2.60
CA LYS A 171 0.74 10.70 -2.23
C LYS A 171 0.91 11.08 -0.76
N VAL A 172 2.06 11.65 -0.46
CA VAL A 172 2.43 12.11 0.89
C VAL A 172 1.45 13.15 1.39
N GLY A 173 0.97 12.97 2.63
CA GLY A 173 0.01 13.89 3.26
C GLY A 173 -1.41 13.83 2.70
N LEU A 174 -1.72 12.82 1.89
CA LEU A 174 -3.07 12.59 1.37
C LEU A 174 -3.55 11.19 1.78
N GLY A 175 -4.83 11.10 2.13
CA GLY A 175 -5.51 9.82 2.27
C GLY A 175 -5.94 9.22 0.93
N GLY A 176 -6.63 8.10 0.97
CA GLY A 176 -7.24 7.49 -0.21
C GLY A 176 -8.33 8.37 -0.82
N HIS A 177 -8.48 8.29 -2.13
CA HIS A 177 -9.52 8.99 -2.86
C HIS A 177 -10.09 8.08 -3.94
N LEU A 178 -11.38 7.81 -3.88
CA LEU A 178 -12.11 7.06 -4.89
C LEU A 178 -13.28 7.91 -5.38
N MET A 179 -13.29 8.22 -6.68
CA MET A 179 -14.35 9.02 -7.29
C MET A 179 -15.66 8.25 -7.35
N GLY A 180 -16.78 8.94 -7.23
CA GLY A 180 -18.12 8.35 -7.19
C GLY A 180 -18.42 7.40 -8.33
N GLN A 181 -17.90 7.67 -9.56
CA GLN A 181 -18.09 6.78 -10.70
C GLN A 181 -17.49 5.38 -10.50
N LYS A 182 -16.52 5.22 -9.58
CA LYS A 182 -15.90 3.94 -9.23
C LYS A 182 -16.50 3.31 -7.97
N VAL A 183 -17.35 4.04 -7.27
CA VAL A 183 -18.02 3.54 -6.06
C VAL A 183 -19.28 2.80 -6.48
N THR A 184 -19.10 1.56 -6.91
CA THR A 184 -20.19 0.61 -7.22
C THR A 184 -20.92 0.20 -5.94
N GLU A 185 -22.08 -0.44 -6.06
CA GLU A 185 -22.82 -1.00 -4.91
C GLU A 185 -21.93 -1.95 -4.07
N GLN A 186 -21.14 -2.80 -4.71
CA GLN A 186 -20.24 -3.72 -4.02
C GLN A 186 -19.14 -2.98 -3.22
N VAL A 187 -18.58 -1.91 -3.79
CA VAL A 187 -17.59 -1.09 -3.10
C VAL A 187 -18.24 -0.34 -1.93
N ALA A 188 -19.43 0.17 -2.13
CA ALA A 188 -20.22 0.90 -1.14
C ALA A 188 -20.56 0.00 0.05
N GLU A 189 -21.04 -1.21 -0.23
CA GLU A 189 -21.35 -2.22 0.80
C GLU A 189 -20.11 -2.58 1.62
N MET A 190 -19.01 -2.94 0.97
CA MET A 190 -17.74 -3.27 1.65
C MET A 190 -17.26 -2.12 2.55
N ARG A 191 -17.39 -0.88 2.10
CA ARG A 191 -16.95 0.32 2.84
C ARG A 191 -17.95 0.83 3.86
N SER A 192 -19.17 0.31 3.85
CA SER A 192 -20.31 0.81 4.63
C SER A 192 -20.61 2.29 4.34
N LEU A 193 -20.60 2.66 3.06
CA LEU A 193 -20.80 4.02 2.57
C LEU A 193 -21.78 4.03 1.39
N PRO A 194 -22.41 5.19 1.08
CA PRO A 194 -23.28 5.30 -0.09
C PRO A 194 -22.55 5.09 -1.41
N ALA A 195 -23.22 4.43 -2.37
CA ALA A 195 -22.73 4.29 -3.73
C ALA A 195 -22.78 5.62 -4.51
N GLY A 196 -21.95 5.75 -5.53
CA GLY A 196 -21.96 6.89 -6.46
C GLY A 196 -21.43 8.21 -5.88
N ILE A 197 -20.92 8.24 -4.65
CA ILE A 197 -20.41 9.44 -3.99
C ILE A 197 -18.89 9.33 -3.84
N ASP A 198 -18.19 10.46 -4.06
CA ASP A 198 -16.75 10.55 -3.85
C ASP A 198 -16.36 10.20 -2.42
N GLN A 199 -15.44 9.26 -2.26
CA GLN A 199 -14.96 8.81 -0.96
C GLN A 199 -13.51 9.26 -0.75
N ARG A 200 -13.30 10.04 0.31
CA ARG A 200 -11.99 10.54 0.70
C ARG A 200 -11.62 10.06 2.09
N SER A 201 -10.43 9.52 2.24
CA SER A 201 -9.84 9.31 3.55
C SER A 201 -9.16 10.58 4.05
N PRO A 202 -9.22 10.87 5.36
CA PRO A 202 -8.40 11.93 5.94
C PRO A 202 -6.90 11.61 5.80
N ALA A 203 -6.06 12.64 5.92
CA ALA A 203 -4.60 12.48 5.82
C ALA A 203 -3.99 11.83 7.07
N ARG A 204 -4.71 11.82 8.18
CA ARG A 204 -4.26 11.28 9.48
C ARG A 204 -5.32 10.38 10.09
N HIS A 205 -4.89 9.51 10.98
CA HIS A 205 -5.81 8.70 11.77
C HIS A 205 -6.64 9.58 12.73
N PRO A 206 -7.92 9.25 12.94
CA PRO A 206 -8.80 10.07 13.77
C PRO A 206 -8.56 9.90 15.28
N ASP A 207 -8.00 8.77 15.68
CA ASP A 207 -7.95 8.27 17.04
C ASP A 207 -6.54 8.21 17.64
N TRP A 208 -5.53 8.71 16.94
CA TRP A 208 -4.19 8.88 17.48
C TRP A 208 -3.40 9.97 16.74
N LEU A 209 -2.57 10.69 17.48
CA LEU A 209 -1.78 11.83 16.97
C LEU A 209 -0.28 11.59 17.01
N GLY A 210 0.16 10.73 17.92
CA GLY A 210 1.59 10.49 18.17
C GLY A 210 1.89 9.05 18.55
N PRO A 211 3.17 8.75 18.85
CA PRO A 211 3.61 7.40 19.18
C PRO A 211 2.91 6.79 20.41
N ASP A 212 2.61 7.61 21.39
CA ASP A 212 1.97 7.15 22.64
C ASP A 212 0.54 6.67 22.36
N ASP A 213 -0.24 7.46 21.66
CA ASP A 213 -1.60 7.09 21.24
C ASP A 213 -1.57 5.86 20.32
N LEU A 214 -0.60 5.79 19.40
CA LEU A 214 -0.42 4.63 18.53
C LEU A 214 -0.14 3.37 19.34
N SER A 215 0.65 3.46 20.42
CA SER A 215 0.91 2.35 21.33
C SER A 215 -0.37 1.84 21.98
N LEU A 216 -1.25 2.74 22.41
CA LEU A 216 -2.57 2.39 22.96
C LEU A 216 -3.45 1.72 21.87
N LYS A 217 -3.43 2.25 20.67
CA LYS A 217 -4.20 1.66 19.55
C LYS A 217 -3.71 0.27 19.17
N ILE A 218 -2.40 0.05 19.17
CA ILE A 218 -1.82 -1.28 18.96
C ILE A 218 -2.25 -2.24 20.07
N GLN A 219 -2.26 -1.78 21.32
CA GLN A 219 -2.69 -2.58 22.45
C GLN A 219 -4.19 -2.94 22.34
N GLU A 220 -5.04 -2.00 21.97
CA GLU A 220 -6.47 -2.23 21.68
C GLU A 220 -6.67 -3.36 20.66
N ILE A 221 -5.96 -3.32 19.53
CA ILE A 221 -6.07 -4.35 18.50
C ILE A 221 -5.54 -5.70 19.00
N ARG A 222 -4.47 -5.71 19.79
CA ARG A 222 -3.97 -6.95 20.42
C ARG A 222 -5.00 -7.58 21.33
N GLU A 223 -5.63 -6.81 22.18
CA GLU A 223 -6.66 -7.28 23.09
C GLU A 223 -7.90 -7.76 22.33
N ALA A 224 -8.35 -6.98 21.33
CA ALA A 224 -9.48 -7.35 20.48
C ALA A 224 -9.26 -8.67 19.74
N THR A 225 -8.02 -9.02 19.43
CA THR A 225 -7.65 -10.28 18.75
C THR A 225 -7.11 -11.35 19.70
N ASP A 226 -7.21 -11.16 20.99
CA ASP A 226 -6.60 -12.06 21.99
C ASP A 226 -5.12 -12.35 21.71
N TYR A 227 -4.37 -11.35 21.24
CA TYR A 227 -2.95 -11.45 20.84
C TYR A 227 -2.67 -12.54 19.81
N GLN A 228 -3.69 -12.96 19.03
CA GLN A 228 -3.52 -14.04 18.07
C GLN A 228 -2.63 -13.61 16.89
N ILE A 229 -2.85 -12.42 16.35
CA ILE A 229 -2.26 -11.98 15.08
C ILE A 229 -1.15 -10.95 15.27
N PRO A 230 -0.13 -10.94 14.39
CA PRO A 230 0.86 -9.88 14.36
C PRO A 230 0.28 -8.56 13.86
N ILE A 231 0.88 -7.47 14.33
CA ILE A 231 0.55 -6.11 13.92
C ILE A 231 1.81 -5.48 13.34
N GLN A 232 1.67 -4.83 12.19
CA GLN A 232 2.75 -4.10 11.54
C GLN A 232 2.34 -2.67 11.20
N LEU A 233 3.33 -1.81 11.03
CA LEU A 233 3.17 -0.43 10.58
C LEU A 233 3.72 -0.28 9.17
N LYS A 234 3.02 0.49 8.34
CA LYS A 234 3.41 0.79 6.97
C LYS A 234 3.40 2.29 6.71
#